data_c1b5da15e96daddea6179610a5f22245
#
_entry.id   c1b5da15e96daddea6179610a5f22245
#
_cell.length_a   1.000
_cell.length_b   1.000
_cell.length_c   1.000
_cell.angle_alpha   90.00
_cell.angle_beta   90.00
_cell.angle_gamma   90.00
#
_symmetry.space_group_name_H-M   'P 1'
#
loop_
_entity.id
_entity.type
_entity.pdbx_description
1 polymer ?
#
loop_
_entity_poly.entity_id
_entity_poly.type
_entity_poly.pdbx_seq_one_letter_code
_entity_poly.pdbx_strand_id
1 'polypeptide(L)'
;MWLTKQRATPGPVFGSIDRFEGLGIFFDTYKNNRPGTVFPYVMAMLGDGTKPYDKHSDGKDNELYGCSARGIRAASVPTKAKLTYFQEKSLKLELQYKAEDQWEKCFETFDPPAIPSVAYLGFSAETGELSDNHDIIKVETKNLYDTKGKDAYKGAQNSKQSGKSTSKTKAPKEPSEGGSWSWFLFKIVLFIAVVAGGYVGYTAWRTQKRRSHRF
;
A
#
# COMPACT_ATOMS: atom_id res chain seq x y z
N MET A 1 11.29 -10.17 -4.55
CA MET A 1 11.72 -8.75 -4.43
C MET A 1 12.37 -8.54 -3.07
N TRP A 2 13.46 -7.85 -3.02
CA TRP A 2 14.31 -7.68 -1.85
C TRP A 2 14.57 -6.21 -1.57
N LEU A 3 14.41 -5.79 -0.34
CA LEU A 3 14.86 -4.51 0.20
C LEU A 3 15.77 -4.79 1.39
N THR A 4 17.04 -4.99 1.12
CA THR A 4 18.00 -5.55 2.09
C THR A 4 19.20 -4.65 2.29
N LYS A 5 19.79 -4.72 3.48
CA LYS A 5 20.98 -3.97 3.87
C LYS A 5 22.20 -4.33 3.03
N GLN A 6 22.32 -5.60 2.64
CA GLN A 6 23.38 -6.11 1.77
C GLN A 6 22.84 -6.36 0.38
N ARG A 7 23.74 -6.35 -0.61
CA ARG A 7 23.39 -6.80 -1.97
C ARG A 7 22.97 -8.26 -1.95
N ALA A 8 21.93 -8.59 -2.69
CA ALA A 8 21.56 -9.96 -2.93
C ALA A 8 22.69 -10.69 -3.66
N THR A 9 23.05 -11.88 -3.18
CA THR A 9 23.94 -12.81 -3.87
C THR A 9 23.17 -14.10 -4.12
N PRO A 10 23.55 -14.89 -5.16
CA PRO A 10 22.88 -16.16 -5.44
C PRO A 10 22.85 -17.06 -4.20
N GLY A 11 21.72 -17.72 -3.99
CA GLY A 11 21.52 -18.57 -2.82
C GLY A 11 20.19 -19.33 -2.85
N PRO A 12 19.88 -20.05 -1.79
CA PRO A 12 18.82 -21.03 -1.80
C PRO A 12 17.40 -20.48 -1.53
N VAL A 13 17.20 -19.19 -1.31
CA VAL A 13 15.89 -18.61 -0.99
C VAL A 13 15.42 -17.78 -2.17
N PHE A 14 14.51 -18.31 -2.98
CA PHE A 14 14.04 -17.66 -4.21
C PHE A 14 15.20 -17.13 -5.09
N GLY A 15 16.30 -17.90 -5.17
CA GLY A 15 17.49 -17.52 -5.92
C GLY A 15 18.42 -16.52 -5.24
N SER A 16 18.19 -16.16 -3.98
CA SER A 16 19.01 -15.25 -3.17
C SER A 16 19.48 -15.91 -1.87
N ILE A 17 20.38 -15.22 -1.17
CA ILE A 17 20.91 -15.70 0.11
C ILE A 17 19.80 -15.88 1.15
N ASP A 18 20.02 -16.84 2.03
CA ASP A 18 19.26 -17.00 3.28
C ASP A 18 19.78 -16.03 4.36
N ARG A 19 19.01 -15.84 5.43
CA ARG A 19 19.37 -15.02 6.61
C ARG A 19 19.72 -13.57 6.24
N PHE A 20 18.93 -12.98 5.35
CA PHE A 20 19.06 -11.58 4.94
C PHE A 20 18.61 -10.62 6.03
N GLU A 21 19.10 -9.37 5.99
CA GLU A 21 18.63 -8.27 6.86
C GLU A 21 17.83 -7.28 6.03
N GLY A 22 16.52 -7.18 6.32
CA GLY A 22 15.60 -6.29 5.61
C GLY A 22 14.28 -6.97 5.25
N LEU A 23 13.57 -6.43 4.26
CA LEU A 23 12.26 -6.91 3.81
C LEU A 23 12.38 -7.74 2.54
N GLY A 24 11.91 -8.99 2.59
CA GLY A 24 11.65 -9.85 1.43
C GLY A 24 10.17 -9.87 1.08
N ILE A 25 9.83 -9.74 -0.20
CA ILE A 25 8.48 -10.01 -0.72
C ILE A 25 8.60 -11.18 -1.69
N PHE A 26 7.97 -12.29 -1.35
CA PHE A 26 8.06 -13.55 -2.09
C PHE A 26 6.76 -13.84 -2.83
N PHE A 27 6.88 -14.13 -4.10
CA PHE A 27 5.79 -14.56 -4.97
C PHE A 27 5.98 -16.06 -5.20
N ASP A 28 5.29 -16.85 -4.39
CA ASP A 28 5.42 -18.30 -4.43
C ASP A 28 4.29 -18.90 -5.27
N THR A 29 4.64 -19.51 -6.39
CA THR A 29 3.68 -20.09 -7.32
C THR A 29 3.43 -21.57 -7.09
N TYR A 30 4.26 -22.22 -6.26
CA TYR A 30 4.18 -23.66 -6.03
C TYR A 30 4.05 -23.99 -4.54
N LYS A 31 3.01 -24.73 -4.18
CA LYS A 31 2.77 -25.16 -2.81
C LYS A 31 3.58 -26.42 -2.48
N ASN A 32 4.53 -26.32 -1.56
CA ASN A 32 5.24 -27.49 -1.04
C ASN A 32 4.49 -28.13 0.14
N ASN A 33 4.45 -27.49 1.29
CA ASN A 33 3.83 -28.09 2.49
C ASN A 33 3.22 -27.01 3.41
N ARG A 34 2.24 -26.25 2.89
CA ARG A 34 1.52 -25.23 3.67
C ARG A 34 0.02 -25.51 3.64
N PRO A 35 -0.50 -26.40 4.53
CA PRO A 35 -1.90 -26.75 4.55
C PRO A 35 -2.79 -25.52 4.85
N GLY A 36 -4.00 -25.50 4.31
CA GLY A 36 -4.96 -24.40 4.51
C GLY A 36 -4.68 -23.12 3.71
N THR A 37 -3.55 -23.04 2.99
CA THR A 37 -3.21 -21.88 2.17
C THR A 37 -3.44 -22.16 0.69
N VAL A 38 -3.99 -21.17 0.00
CA VAL A 38 -4.27 -21.24 -1.45
C VAL A 38 -3.13 -20.54 -2.20
N PHE A 39 -2.50 -21.27 -3.12
CA PHE A 39 -1.42 -20.80 -3.97
C PHE A 39 -1.91 -20.45 -5.39
N PRO A 40 -1.19 -19.59 -6.12
CA PRO A 40 -0.01 -18.81 -5.73
C PRO A 40 -0.25 -17.93 -4.50
N TYR A 41 0.80 -17.77 -3.70
CA TYR A 41 0.77 -17.00 -2.47
C TYR A 41 1.85 -15.92 -2.48
N VAL A 42 1.51 -14.73 -2.00
CA VAL A 42 2.47 -13.63 -1.86
C VAL A 42 2.62 -13.31 -0.39
N MET A 43 3.85 -13.31 0.09
CA MET A 43 4.15 -13.03 1.49
C MET A 43 5.29 -12.04 1.67
N ALA A 44 5.27 -11.36 2.80
CA ALA A 44 6.35 -10.53 3.30
C ALA A 44 7.06 -11.26 4.46
N MET A 45 8.39 -11.22 4.45
CA MET A 45 9.24 -11.65 5.55
C MET A 45 10.18 -10.52 5.94
N LEU A 46 10.29 -10.24 7.23
CA LEU A 46 11.35 -9.39 7.78
C LEU A 46 12.51 -10.27 8.27
N GLY A 47 13.61 -10.20 7.56
CA GLY A 47 14.86 -10.83 7.96
C GLY A 47 15.66 -9.93 8.89
N ASP A 48 16.27 -10.55 9.91
CA ASP A 48 17.13 -9.88 10.90
C ASP A 48 18.62 -10.24 10.74
N GLY A 49 18.98 -10.91 9.65
CA GLY A 49 20.33 -11.42 9.39
C GLY A 49 20.61 -12.79 10.03
N THR A 50 19.72 -13.32 10.87
CA THR A 50 19.92 -14.58 11.58
C THR A 50 18.85 -15.63 11.28
N LYS A 51 17.61 -15.23 11.04
CA LYS A 51 16.48 -16.12 10.78
C LYS A 51 16.58 -16.78 9.41
N PRO A 52 16.61 -18.12 9.33
CA PRO A 52 16.53 -18.80 8.06
C PRO A 52 15.11 -18.77 7.52
N TYR A 53 14.96 -18.82 6.20
CA TYR A 53 13.67 -19.06 5.55
C TYR A 53 13.28 -20.53 5.70
N ASP A 54 12.07 -20.80 6.20
CA ASP A 54 11.55 -22.14 6.32
C ASP A 54 10.97 -22.65 4.98
N LYS A 55 11.80 -23.28 4.19
CA LYS A 55 11.41 -23.90 2.93
C LYS A 55 10.42 -25.05 3.09
N HIS A 56 10.42 -25.73 4.24
CA HIS A 56 9.58 -26.90 4.45
C HIS A 56 8.09 -26.51 4.56
N SER A 57 7.78 -25.36 5.16
CA SER A 57 6.40 -24.89 5.32
C SER A 57 6.06 -23.68 4.42
N ASP A 58 6.80 -23.48 3.33
CA ASP A 58 6.63 -22.34 2.44
C ASP A 58 6.66 -21.00 3.20
N GLY A 59 7.60 -20.88 4.14
CA GLY A 59 7.81 -19.70 4.94
C GLY A 59 6.69 -19.35 5.92
N LYS A 60 5.82 -20.30 6.28
CA LYS A 60 4.70 -20.05 7.19
C LYS A 60 5.13 -19.40 8.50
N ASP A 61 6.24 -19.91 9.11
CA ASP A 61 6.76 -19.41 10.38
C ASP A 61 7.59 -18.12 10.25
N ASN A 62 7.86 -17.71 9.01
CA ASN A 62 8.58 -16.48 8.68
C ASN A 62 7.64 -15.37 8.22
N GLU A 63 6.36 -15.68 8.00
CA GLU A 63 5.41 -14.73 7.44
C GLU A 63 5.15 -13.57 8.38
N LEU A 64 5.39 -12.38 7.88
CA LEU A 64 4.97 -11.14 8.53
C LEU A 64 3.54 -10.77 8.09
N TYR A 65 3.29 -10.80 6.79
CA TYR A 65 2.00 -10.56 6.15
C TYR A 65 1.93 -11.33 4.84
N GLY A 66 0.73 -11.69 4.39
CA GLY A 66 0.58 -12.34 3.09
C GLY A 66 -0.84 -12.42 2.59
N CYS A 67 -1.00 -12.86 1.35
CA CYS A 67 -2.28 -13.09 0.71
C CYS A 67 -2.20 -14.16 -0.37
N SER A 68 -3.34 -14.81 -0.64
CA SER A 68 -3.50 -15.63 -1.84
C SER A 68 -3.58 -14.74 -3.07
N ALA A 69 -2.78 -15.05 -4.09
CA ALA A 69 -2.75 -14.37 -5.38
C ALA A 69 -3.15 -15.32 -6.52
N ARG A 70 -4.23 -16.08 -6.30
CA ARG A 70 -4.74 -17.05 -7.28
C ARG A 70 -5.07 -16.35 -8.60
N GLY A 71 -4.39 -16.77 -9.66
CA GLY A 71 -4.51 -16.19 -11.00
C GLY A 71 -3.29 -15.38 -11.45
N ILE A 72 -2.25 -15.25 -10.62
CA ILE A 72 -1.00 -14.61 -11.00
C ILE A 72 -0.26 -15.44 -12.07
N ARG A 73 -0.37 -16.79 -12.02
CA ARG A 73 0.08 -17.65 -13.10
C ARG A 73 -0.89 -17.55 -14.27
N ALA A 74 -0.36 -17.39 -15.48
CA ALA A 74 -1.14 -17.23 -16.71
C ALA A 74 -2.16 -16.07 -16.63
N ALA A 75 -1.81 -14.98 -15.94
CA ALA A 75 -2.62 -13.78 -15.92
C ALA A 75 -2.81 -13.20 -17.32
N SER A 76 -4.02 -12.73 -17.61
CA SER A 76 -4.37 -12.13 -18.92
C SER A 76 -3.78 -10.72 -19.11
N VAL A 77 -3.28 -10.12 -18.04
CA VAL A 77 -2.64 -8.80 -18.02
C VAL A 77 -1.28 -8.90 -17.31
N PRO A 78 -0.32 -8.03 -17.60
CA PRO A 78 0.94 -7.99 -16.87
C PRO A 78 0.70 -7.85 -15.37
N THR A 79 1.29 -8.74 -14.59
CA THR A 79 1.23 -8.66 -13.13
C THR A 79 2.04 -7.46 -12.66
N LYS A 80 1.42 -6.62 -11.87
CA LYS A 80 2.08 -5.47 -11.21
C LYS A 80 1.97 -5.62 -9.70
N ALA A 81 3.03 -5.25 -9.00
CA ALA A 81 3.07 -5.14 -7.56
C ALA A 81 3.44 -3.73 -7.16
N LYS A 82 2.71 -3.15 -6.22
CA LYS A 82 2.97 -1.82 -5.69
C LYS A 82 3.17 -1.91 -4.19
N LEU A 83 4.43 -1.77 -3.76
CA LEU A 83 4.79 -1.67 -2.36
C LEU A 83 4.88 -0.21 -1.96
N THR A 84 4.12 0.17 -0.94
CA THR A 84 4.12 1.51 -0.36
C THR A 84 4.60 1.43 1.07
N TYR A 85 5.69 2.15 1.40
CA TYR A 85 6.26 2.17 2.73
C TYR A 85 6.44 3.61 3.22
N PHE A 86 5.84 3.90 4.35
CA PHE A 86 6.12 5.09 5.15
C PHE A 86 6.71 4.63 6.47
N GLN A 87 7.95 4.99 6.73
CA GLN A 87 8.61 4.68 7.98
C GLN A 87 7.74 5.10 9.17
N GLU A 88 7.55 4.20 10.14
CA GLU A 88 6.75 4.40 11.36
C GLU A 88 5.26 4.74 11.13
N LYS A 89 4.77 4.65 9.90
CA LYS A 89 3.37 4.99 9.60
C LYS A 89 2.61 3.85 8.94
N SER A 90 3.13 3.28 7.85
CA SER A 90 2.41 2.22 7.14
C SER A 90 3.29 1.42 6.19
N LEU A 91 2.89 0.18 5.98
CA LEU A 91 3.38 -0.69 4.90
C LEU A 91 2.17 -1.30 4.21
N LYS A 92 2.10 -1.14 2.89
CA LYS A 92 1.02 -1.69 2.07
C LYS A 92 1.57 -2.34 0.81
N LEU A 93 1.04 -3.52 0.48
CA LEU A 93 1.25 -4.20 -0.79
C LEU A 93 -0.07 -4.33 -1.54
N GLU A 94 -0.08 -3.87 -2.77
CA GLU A 94 -1.20 -4.00 -3.71
C GLU A 94 -0.72 -4.75 -4.96
N LEU A 95 -1.57 -5.60 -5.49
CA LEU A 95 -1.30 -6.43 -6.67
C LEU A 95 -2.35 -6.15 -7.76
N GLN A 96 -1.90 -6.13 -9.02
CA GLN A 96 -2.76 -6.10 -10.19
C GLN A 96 -2.43 -7.31 -11.04
N TYR A 97 -3.35 -8.25 -11.23
CA TYR A 97 -3.16 -9.46 -12.05
C TYR A 97 -4.45 -10.00 -12.68
N LYS A 98 -5.63 -9.53 -12.24
CA LYS A 98 -6.92 -10.00 -12.77
C LYS A 98 -7.38 -9.18 -13.96
N ALA A 99 -7.27 -7.86 -13.87
CA ALA A 99 -7.61 -6.93 -14.94
C ALA A 99 -6.70 -5.70 -14.87
N GLU A 100 -6.60 -4.97 -15.96
CA GLU A 100 -5.85 -3.72 -16.02
C GLU A 100 -6.49 -2.68 -15.10
N ASP A 101 -5.64 -1.90 -14.41
CA ASP A 101 -6.02 -0.87 -13.42
C ASP A 101 -6.87 -1.35 -12.23
N GLN A 102 -7.07 -2.67 -12.09
CA GLN A 102 -7.72 -3.26 -10.93
C GLN A 102 -6.68 -3.71 -9.89
N TRP A 103 -6.53 -2.92 -8.84
CA TRP A 103 -5.61 -3.19 -7.75
C TRP A 103 -6.31 -3.90 -6.60
N GLU A 104 -5.73 -5.00 -6.15
CA GLU A 104 -6.17 -5.76 -4.98
C GLU A 104 -5.19 -5.56 -3.85
N LYS A 105 -5.69 -5.24 -2.68
CA LYS A 105 -4.87 -5.12 -1.49
C LYS A 105 -4.48 -6.52 -1.01
N CYS A 106 -3.18 -6.80 -1.02
CA CYS A 106 -2.63 -8.01 -0.43
C CYS A 106 -2.57 -7.87 1.10
N PHE A 107 -1.92 -6.84 1.58
CA PHE A 107 -1.90 -6.49 3.01
C PHE A 107 -1.67 -5.00 3.22
N GLU A 108 -2.02 -4.53 4.40
CA GLU A 108 -1.75 -3.17 4.87
C GLU A 108 -1.63 -3.18 6.40
N THR A 109 -0.60 -2.52 6.91
CA THR A 109 -0.42 -2.29 8.34
C THR A 109 -0.09 -0.84 8.62
N PHE A 110 -0.54 -0.35 9.77
CA PHE A 110 -0.21 0.97 10.31
C PHE A 110 0.83 0.90 11.43
N ASP A 111 1.35 -0.30 11.71
CA ASP A 111 2.50 -0.57 12.54
C ASP A 111 3.55 -1.31 11.69
N PRO A 112 4.24 -0.60 10.78
CA PRO A 112 5.15 -1.22 9.85
C PRO A 112 6.44 -1.63 10.54
N PRO A 113 7.08 -2.72 10.09
CA PRO A 113 8.39 -3.09 10.57
C PRO A 113 9.44 -2.04 10.20
N ALA A 114 10.48 -1.91 11.02
CA ALA A 114 11.62 -1.10 10.67
C ALA A 114 12.40 -1.74 9.52
N ILE A 115 12.38 -1.09 8.36
CA ILE A 115 13.21 -1.46 7.20
C ILE A 115 14.49 -0.63 7.25
N PRO A 116 15.67 -1.18 6.87
CA PRO A 116 16.91 -0.41 6.83
C PRO A 116 16.73 0.90 6.05
N SER A 117 17.17 2.01 6.61
CA SER A 117 17.04 3.35 6.00
C SER A 117 17.81 3.49 4.69
N VAL A 118 18.84 2.68 4.51
CA VAL A 118 19.56 2.48 3.24
C VAL A 118 19.46 1.01 2.91
N ALA A 119 18.80 0.69 1.82
CA ALA A 119 18.59 -0.69 1.37
C ALA A 119 18.87 -0.81 -0.13
N TYR A 120 19.34 -1.98 -0.53
CA TYR A 120 19.41 -2.36 -1.93
C TYR A 120 18.06 -2.95 -2.37
N LEU A 121 17.54 -2.43 -3.46
CA LEU A 121 16.42 -3.04 -4.16
C LEU A 121 16.95 -4.10 -5.12
N GLY A 122 16.49 -5.33 -4.97
CA GLY A 122 16.91 -6.45 -5.82
C GLY A 122 15.76 -7.37 -6.19
N PHE A 123 15.98 -8.15 -7.24
CA PHE A 123 15.06 -9.19 -7.71
C PHE A 123 15.85 -10.46 -7.96
N SER A 124 15.25 -11.58 -7.58
CA SER A 124 15.78 -12.91 -7.89
C SER A 124 14.61 -13.86 -8.09
N ALA A 125 14.86 -14.97 -8.75
CA ALA A 125 13.89 -16.02 -8.96
C ALA A 125 14.59 -17.39 -8.92
N GLU A 126 13.81 -18.40 -8.56
CA GLU A 126 14.24 -19.80 -8.52
C GLU A 126 13.10 -20.66 -9.07
N THR A 127 13.43 -21.70 -9.81
CA THR A 127 12.49 -22.71 -10.27
C THR A 127 12.95 -24.08 -9.78
N GLY A 128 11.98 -24.98 -9.55
CA GLY A 128 12.25 -26.38 -9.24
C GLY A 128 11.98 -27.29 -10.45
N GLU A 129 11.49 -28.50 -10.19
CA GLU A 129 11.05 -29.43 -11.24
C GLU A 129 9.91 -28.86 -12.09
N LEU A 130 9.00 -28.11 -11.45
CA LEU A 130 8.01 -27.29 -12.14
C LEU A 130 8.54 -25.88 -12.25
N SER A 131 8.57 -25.36 -13.47
CA SER A 131 9.16 -24.06 -13.77
C SER A 131 8.11 -23.05 -14.21
N ASP A 132 8.34 -21.80 -13.83
CA ASP A 132 7.65 -20.61 -14.33
C ASP A 132 8.68 -19.64 -14.94
N ASN A 133 8.24 -18.83 -15.89
CA ASN A 133 9.05 -17.70 -16.38
C ASN A 133 8.92 -16.53 -15.39
N HIS A 134 10.05 -15.91 -15.08
CA HIS A 134 10.16 -14.80 -14.15
C HIS A 134 10.81 -13.59 -14.80
N ASP A 135 10.02 -12.82 -15.54
CA ASP A 135 10.50 -11.65 -16.24
C ASP A 135 10.22 -10.37 -15.46
N ILE A 136 11.25 -9.55 -15.26
CA ILE A 136 11.11 -8.20 -14.72
C ILE A 136 10.99 -7.22 -15.90
N ILE A 137 9.76 -6.81 -16.20
CA ILE A 137 9.46 -5.94 -17.34
C ILE A 137 9.78 -4.49 -17.02
N LYS A 138 9.45 -4.03 -15.81
CA LYS A 138 9.65 -2.64 -15.39
C LYS A 138 9.79 -2.53 -13.87
N VAL A 139 10.70 -1.67 -13.44
CA VAL A 139 10.83 -1.26 -12.03
C VAL A 139 10.71 0.26 -11.97
N GLU A 140 9.86 0.75 -11.09
CA GLU A 140 9.66 2.18 -10.87
C GLU A 140 9.67 2.45 -9.36
N THR A 141 10.46 3.42 -8.94
CA THR A 141 10.55 3.85 -7.55
C THR A 141 10.18 5.33 -7.44
N LYS A 142 9.38 5.67 -6.44
CA LYS A 142 8.93 7.05 -6.19
C LYS A 142 9.13 7.39 -4.73
N ASN A 143 9.63 8.60 -4.47
CA ASN A 143 9.61 9.14 -3.13
C ASN A 143 8.18 9.56 -2.76
N LEU A 144 7.78 9.20 -1.54
CA LEU A 144 6.50 9.62 -1.00
C LEU A 144 6.72 10.83 -0.10
N TYR A 145 5.98 11.91 -0.37
CA TYR A 145 6.00 13.12 0.44
C TYR A 145 4.71 13.17 1.25
N ASP A 146 4.83 13.37 2.56
CA ASP A 146 3.69 13.74 3.38
C ASP A 146 3.40 15.24 3.13
N THR A 147 2.32 15.52 2.42
CA THR A 147 1.91 16.89 2.10
C THR A 147 1.46 17.68 3.33
N LYS A 148 1.31 17.04 4.49
CA LYS A 148 0.91 17.65 5.76
C LYS A 148 2.08 18.03 6.68
N GLY A 149 3.31 17.62 6.35
CA GLY A 149 4.50 17.88 7.13
C GLY A 149 5.65 18.39 6.27
N LYS A 150 5.81 19.70 6.11
CA LYS A 150 6.94 20.31 5.36
C LYS A 150 8.31 20.11 6.00
N ASP A 151 8.44 19.31 7.08
CA ASP A 151 9.65 19.25 7.91
C ASP A 151 10.28 17.85 8.08
N ALA A 152 9.80 16.80 7.40
CA ALA A 152 10.28 15.45 7.66
C ALA A 152 11.56 15.04 6.91
N TYR A 153 12.23 15.93 6.16
CA TYR A 153 13.47 15.58 5.45
C TYR A 153 14.59 16.61 5.65
N LYS A 154 14.95 16.92 6.90
CA LYS A 154 16.18 17.66 7.23
C LYS A 154 17.30 16.77 7.82
N GLY A 155 17.21 15.47 7.71
CA GLY A 155 18.11 14.50 8.37
C GLY A 155 19.31 13.97 7.58
N ALA A 156 19.48 14.25 6.27
CA ALA A 156 20.50 13.57 5.47
C ALA A 156 21.43 14.44 4.62
N GLN A 157 21.53 15.75 4.87
CA GLN A 157 22.55 16.56 4.22
C GLN A 157 23.07 17.63 5.19
N ASN A 158 23.95 17.26 6.09
CA ASN A 158 24.88 18.19 6.71
C ASN A 158 26.26 17.53 6.88
N SER A 159 27.02 17.49 5.78
CA SER A 159 28.48 17.49 5.86
C SER A 159 29.02 18.40 4.74
N LYS A 160 29.40 19.61 5.15
CA LYS A 160 30.35 20.54 4.51
C LYS A 160 29.94 21.20 3.19
N GLN A 161 29.52 22.47 3.24
CA GLN A 161 30.41 23.51 2.75
C GLN A 161 29.93 24.90 3.18
N SER A 162 30.83 25.63 3.82
CA SER A 162 30.77 27.06 4.15
C SER A 162 30.79 27.91 2.87
N GLY A 163 29.86 28.86 2.74
CA GLY A 163 29.87 29.82 1.65
C GLY A 163 28.75 30.85 1.82
N LYS A 164 29.10 32.01 2.32
CA LYS A 164 28.29 33.18 2.59
C LYS A 164 27.84 33.85 1.30
N SER A 165 26.53 34.06 1.08
CA SER A 165 26.05 35.22 0.32
C SER A 165 24.57 35.50 0.60
N THR A 166 24.30 36.76 0.96
CA THR A 166 23.00 37.38 1.20
C THR A 166 22.31 37.76 -0.10
N SER A 167 21.01 37.40 -0.29
CA SER A 167 20.08 38.34 -0.92
C SER A 167 18.64 37.96 -0.60
N LYS A 168 17.88 38.93 -0.13
CA LYS A 168 16.44 38.89 0.15
C LYS A 168 15.68 39.04 -1.16
N THR A 169 14.79 38.11 -1.48
CA THR A 169 13.72 38.34 -2.46
C THR A 169 12.42 37.78 -1.91
N LYS A 170 11.42 38.68 -1.78
CA LYS A 170 10.05 38.35 -1.37
C LYS A 170 9.35 37.58 -2.48
N ALA A 171 8.74 36.42 -2.16
CA ALA A 171 7.82 35.70 -3.04
C ALA A 171 6.36 36.06 -2.70
N PRO A 172 5.45 36.02 -3.70
CA PRO A 172 4.04 36.41 -3.55
C PRO A 172 3.24 35.36 -2.78
N LYS A 173 2.26 35.82 -2.00
CA LYS A 173 1.29 34.97 -1.31
C LYS A 173 0.28 34.40 -2.30
N GLU A 174 0.14 33.07 -2.37
CA GLU A 174 -1.03 32.42 -2.93
C GLU A 174 -2.12 32.22 -1.86
N PRO A 175 -3.42 32.30 -2.22
CA PRO A 175 -4.50 32.22 -1.26
C PRO A 175 -4.75 30.77 -0.83
N SER A 176 -4.88 30.54 0.47
CA SER A 176 -5.25 29.28 1.08
C SER A 176 -6.74 28.99 0.85
N GLU A 177 -7.09 27.97 0.07
CA GLU A 177 -8.44 27.40 0.06
C GLU A 177 -8.66 26.57 1.35
N GLY A 178 -9.12 27.26 2.39
CA GLY A 178 -9.71 26.64 3.56
C GLY A 178 -11.13 26.22 3.24
N GLY A 179 -11.40 24.90 3.09
CA GLY A 179 -12.74 24.36 3.03
C GLY A 179 -13.53 24.80 4.27
N SER A 180 -14.41 25.77 4.12
CA SER A 180 -15.14 26.40 5.19
C SER A 180 -16.11 25.40 5.81
N TRP A 181 -15.93 25.08 7.10
CA TRP A 181 -16.86 24.27 7.89
C TRP A 181 -18.29 24.89 7.88
N SER A 182 -18.41 26.18 7.62
CA SER A 182 -19.67 26.89 7.40
C SER A 182 -20.45 26.34 6.19
N TRP A 183 -19.79 25.89 5.14
CA TRP A 183 -20.46 25.30 3.97
C TRP A 183 -21.01 23.89 4.24
N PHE A 184 -20.36 23.15 5.12
CA PHE A 184 -20.85 21.85 5.61
C PHE A 184 -22.10 22.02 6.49
N LEU A 185 -22.10 22.99 7.40
CA LEU A 185 -23.26 23.35 8.24
C LEU A 185 -24.44 23.82 7.38
N PHE A 186 -24.20 24.61 6.36
CA PHE A 186 -25.26 25.06 5.42
C PHE A 186 -25.95 23.87 4.74
N LYS A 187 -25.23 22.85 4.31
CA LYS A 187 -25.82 21.63 3.73
C LYS A 187 -26.69 20.86 4.71
N ILE A 188 -26.28 20.78 5.98
CA ILE A 188 -27.07 20.12 7.02
C ILE A 188 -28.38 20.86 7.27
N VAL A 189 -28.34 22.18 7.38
CA VAL A 189 -29.57 23.01 7.59
C VAL A 189 -30.52 22.88 6.41
N LEU A 190 -30.00 22.89 5.19
CA LEU A 190 -30.80 22.72 3.99
C LEU A 190 -31.45 21.33 3.91
N PHE A 191 -30.73 20.28 4.30
CA PHE A 191 -31.27 18.93 4.36
C PHE A 191 -32.40 18.81 5.39
N ILE A 192 -32.25 19.40 6.59
CA ILE A 192 -33.30 19.43 7.62
C ILE A 192 -34.54 20.17 7.13
N ALA A 193 -34.37 21.30 6.44
CA ALA A 193 -35.48 22.08 5.88
C ALA A 193 -36.28 21.28 4.83
N VAL A 194 -35.61 20.53 3.96
CA VAL A 194 -36.27 19.67 2.95
C VAL A 194 -37.05 18.54 3.62
N VAL A 195 -36.48 17.89 4.65
CA VAL A 195 -37.14 16.80 5.38
C VAL A 195 -38.39 17.33 6.14
N ALA A 196 -38.26 18.49 6.78
CA ALA A 196 -39.39 19.12 7.51
C ALA A 196 -40.50 19.55 6.55
N GLY A 197 -40.15 20.16 5.42
CA GLY A 197 -41.11 20.54 4.37
C GLY A 197 -41.83 19.33 3.75
N GLY A 198 -41.09 18.24 3.49
CA GLY A 198 -41.67 16.98 3.02
C GLY A 198 -42.66 16.38 4.04
N TYR A 199 -42.32 16.43 5.33
CA TYR A 199 -43.20 15.93 6.39
C TYR A 199 -44.49 16.76 6.52
N VAL A 200 -44.39 18.08 6.48
CA VAL A 200 -45.58 18.97 6.52
C VAL A 200 -46.44 18.76 5.29
N GLY A 201 -45.86 18.69 4.08
CA GLY A 201 -46.57 18.38 2.84
C GLY A 201 -47.29 17.03 2.89
N TYR A 202 -46.63 16.00 3.39
CA TYR A 202 -47.22 14.67 3.55
C TYR A 202 -48.39 14.67 4.54
N THR A 203 -48.27 15.37 5.66
CA THR A 203 -49.36 15.45 6.66
C THR A 203 -50.55 16.25 6.16
N ALA A 204 -50.31 17.33 5.42
CA ALA A 204 -51.37 18.13 4.76
C ALA A 204 -52.13 17.30 3.70
N TRP A 205 -51.40 16.57 2.86
CA TRP A 205 -51.99 15.69 1.85
C TRP A 205 -52.83 14.57 2.49
N ARG A 206 -52.32 13.96 3.55
CA ARG A 206 -53.02 12.91 4.29
C ARG A 206 -54.31 13.38 4.95
N THR A 207 -54.31 14.61 5.46
CA THR A 207 -55.51 15.21 6.08
C THR A 207 -56.57 15.60 5.02
N GLN A 208 -56.11 16.08 3.86
CA GLN A 208 -57.03 16.39 2.74
C GLN A 208 -57.71 15.13 2.20
N LYS A 209 -56.98 14.01 2.04
CA LYS A 209 -57.52 12.74 1.55
C LYS A 209 -58.57 12.15 2.53
N ARG A 210 -58.42 12.39 3.85
CA ARG A 210 -59.41 11.95 4.85
C ARG A 210 -60.70 12.78 4.81
N ARG A 211 -60.69 14.03 4.30
CA ARG A 211 -61.88 14.86 4.18
C ARG A 211 -62.73 14.53 2.94
N SER A 212 -62.15 13.98 1.89
CA SER A 212 -62.86 13.66 0.65
C SER A 212 -63.67 12.33 0.71
N HIS A 213 -63.53 11.54 1.77
CA HIS A 213 -64.33 10.32 1.98
C HIS A 213 -65.50 10.49 2.99
N ARG A 214 -65.91 11.72 3.28
CA ARG A 214 -67.05 12.02 4.19
C ARG A 214 -68.20 12.76 3.49
N PHE A 215 -68.47 12.38 2.23
CA PHE A 215 -69.73 12.73 1.56
C PHE A 215 -70.21 11.52 0.77
#